data_99003b92157a99380c59a267fd9a5859
#
_entry.id   99003b92157a99380c59a267fd9a5859
#
_cell.length_a   1.000
_cell.length_b   1.000
_cell.length_c   1.000
_cell.angle_alpha   90.00
_cell.angle_beta   90.00
_cell.angle_gamma   90.00
#
_symmetry.space_group_name_H-M   'P 1'
#
loop_
_entity.id
_entity.type
_entity.pdbx_description
1 polymer ?
#
loop_
_entity_poly.entity_id
_entity_poly.type
_entity_poly.pdbx_seq_one_letter_code
_entity_poly.pdbx_strand_id
1 'polypeptide(L)'
;MSRKHELLNLMNIDTSWMKNIPNGKINSLSFNNLELEAKNCDACSLSNTRNNVVFGKGDQKAKVLIIGEAPGKDEDLSGEPFVGRAGKLLNEILFSMKLSRDNVYITNTVKCRPPENRNPNSDEINSCSRFLEGQISLISPSIIILLGKVAAERLMNTSEPMSLLRGKVHYYKNTDIPMLVFIIRHIY
;
A
#
# COMPACT_ATOMS: atom_id res chain seq x y z
N MET A 1 31.84 10.25 -15.28
CA MET A 1 30.88 9.11 -15.29
C MET A 1 30.71 8.60 -13.86
N SER A 2 29.50 8.32 -13.40
CA SER A 2 29.27 7.86 -12.02
C SER A 2 29.67 6.39 -11.88
N ARG A 3 30.30 6.03 -10.77
CA ARG A 3 30.70 4.66 -10.38
C ARG A 3 29.58 3.62 -10.54
N LYS A 4 28.34 4.08 -10.52
CA LYS A 4 27.13 3.28 -10.75
C LYS A 4 26.94 2.86 -12.22
N HIS A 5 27.36 3.70 -13.19
CA HIS A 5 27.31 3.37 -14.61
C HIS A 5 28.38 2.32 -15.01
N GLU A 6 29.56 2.37 -14.38
CA GLU A 6 30.61 1.37 -14.60
C GLU A 6 30.18 -0.02 -14.10
N LEU A 7 29.55 -0.10 -12.94
CA LEU A 7 29.03 -1.36 -12.39
C LEU A 7 27.93 -1.98 -13.25
N LEU A 8 27.02 -1.20 -13.79
CA LEU A 8 25.95 -1.68 -14.67
C LEU A 8 26.49 -2.19 -16.01
N ASN A 9 27.52 -1.54 -16.55
CA ASN A 9 28.21 -2.00 -17.77
C ASN A 9 28.98 -3.30 -17.54
N LEU A 10 29.61 -3.48 -16.38
CA LEU A 10 30.29 -4.74 -16.01
C LEU A 10 29.31 -5.92 -15.83
N MET A 11 28.05 -5.64 -15.54
CA MET A 11 26.97 -6.64 -15.41
C MET A 11 26.24 -6.90 -16.72
N ASN A 12 26.72 -6.36 -17.86
CA ASN A 12 26.06 -6.47 -19.20
C ASN A 12 24.59 -5.99 -19.18
N ILE A 13 24.23 -5.06 -18.31
CA ILE A 13 22.88 -4.48 -18.25
C ILE A 13 22.83 -3.33 -19.27
N ASP A 14 21.98 -3.49 -20.29
CA ASP A 14 21.74 -2.42 -21.27
C ASP A 14 21.16 -1.20 -20.56
N THR A 15 21.89 -0.09 -20.60
CA THR A 15 21.48 1.20 -20.00
C THR A 15 20.98 2.20 -21.05
N SER A 16 20.81 1.78 -22.31
CA SER A 16 20.38 2.66 -23.42
C SER A 16 19.03 3.34 -23.16
N TRP A 17 18.14 2.67 -22.43
CA TRP A 17 16.84 3.20 -22.02
C TRP A 17 16.94 4.40 -21.04
N MET A 18 18.06 4.53 -20.30
CA MET A 18 18.28 5.68 -19.39
C MET A 18 18.49 6.99 -20.15
N LYS A 19 18.88 6.95 -21.42
CA LYS A 19 19.10 8.13 -22.27
C LYS A 19 17.79 8.76 -22.75
N ASN A 20 16.70 8.02 -22.72
CA ASN A 20 15.39 8.45 -23.19
C ASN A 20 14.43 8.83 -22.04
N ILE A 21 14.91 8.93 -20.80
CA ILE A 21 14.15 9.53 -19.71
C ILE A 21 14.14 11.03 -19.99
N PRO A 22 12.97 11.66 -20.29
CA PRO A 22 12.92 13.10 -20.43
C PRO A 22 13.48 13.73 -19.16
N ASN A 23 14.29 14.77 -19.31
CA ASN A 23 14.87 15.59 -18.21
C ASN A 23 13.77 16.37 -17.43
N GLY A 24 12.65 15.72 -17.14
CA GLY A 24 11.73 16.10 -16.09
C GLY A 24 12.37 15.65 -14.78
N LYS A 25 12.69 16.61 -13.90
CA LYS A 25 13.16 16.45 -12.53
C LYS A 25 12.80 15.06 -12.01
N ILE A 26 13.79 14.20 -11.75
CA ILE A 26 13.65 13.10 -10.82
C ILE A 26 13.40 13.82 -9.49
N ASN A 27 12.14 14.14 -9.24
CA ASN A 27 11.71 14.49 -7.90
C ASN A 27 12.09 13.28 -7.09
N SER A 28 13.08 13.44 -6.22
CA SER A 28 13.48 12.38 -5.30
C SER A 28 12.19 11.82 -4.72
N LEU A 29 11.95 10.52 -4.91
CA LEU A 29 10.75 9.86 -4.40
C LEU A 29 10.73 10.14 -2.90
N SER A 30 9.95 11.10 -2.48
CA SER A 30 9.76 11.46 -1.09
C SER A 30 8.34 11.13 -0.69
N PHE A 31 8.14 10.80 0.56
CA PHE A 31 6.83 10.45 1.09
C PHE A 31 5.82 11.60 0.89
N ASN A 32 6.26 12.83 1.13
CA ASN A 32 5.42 14.02 0.97
C ASN A 32 5.02 14.26 -0.49
N ASN A 33 5.93 14.04 -1.43
CA ASN A 33 5.61 14.20 -2.87
C ASN A 33 4.62 13.13 -3.31
N LEU A 34 4.82 11.87 -2.88
CA LEU A 34 3.92 10.77 -3.20
C LEU A 34 2.50 11.00 -2.62
N GLU A 35 2.42 11.53 -1.41
CA GLU A 35 1.14 11.90 -0.79
C GLU A 35 0.45 13.04 -1.53
N LEU A 36 1.20 14.08 -1.92
CA LEU A 36 0.66 15.21 -2.68
C LEU A 36 0.14 14.75 -4.05
N GLU A 37 0.87 13.88 -4.74
CA GLU A 37 0.42 13.28 -5.99
C GLU A 37 -0.85 12.46 -5.80
N ALA A 38 -0.97 11.70 -4.71
CA ALA A 38 -2.17 10.92 -4.40
C ALA A 38 -3.38 11.83 -4.13
N LYS A 39 -3.19 12.94 -3.40
CA LYS A 39 -4.25 13.93 -3.13
C LYS A 39 -4.81 14.55 -4.40
N ASN A 40 -3.98 14.78 -5.40
CA ASN A 40 -4.35 15.36 -6.69
C ASN A 40 -4.65 14.32 -7.78
N CYS A 41 -4.71 13.02 -7.43
CA CYS A 41 -4.88 11.95 -8.40
C CYS A 41 -6.31 11.89 -8.94
N ASP A 42 -6.45 11.77 -10.25
CA ASP A 42 -7.70 11.59 -11.01
C ASP A 42 -7.65 10.37 -11.96
N ALA A 43 -6.71 9.45 -11.75
CA ALA A 43 -6.39 8.36 -12.66
C ALA A 43 -7.47 7.26 -12.77
N CYS A 44 -8.52 7.29 -11.95
CA CYS A 44 -9.62 6.33 -12.01
C CYS A 44 -10.93 6.94 -11.52
N SER A 45 -12.05 6.25 -11.78
CA SER A 45 -13.40 6.71 -11.46
C SER A 45 -13.65 7.02 -9.97
N LEU A 46 -12.87 6.44 -9.07
CA LEU A 46 -13.01 6.69 -7.62
C LEU A 46 -12.71 8.15 -7.25
N SER A 47 -11.97 8.86 -8.08
CA SER A 47 -11.70 10.29 -7.86
C SER A 47 -12.96 11.16 -7.90
N ASN A 48 -13.98 10.73 -8.64
CA ASN A 48 -15.21 11.50 -8.84
C ASN A 48 -16.18 11.42 -7.65
N THR A 49 -16.03 10.42 -6.78
CA THR A 49 -17.00 10.11 -5.71
C THR A 49 -16.41 10.16 -4.31
N ARG A 50 -15.09 10.28 -4.17
CA ARG A 50 -14.44 10.42 -2.86
C ARG A 50 -14.69 11.80 -2.25
N ASN A 51 -14.74 11.87 -0.93
CA ASN A 51 -14.61 13.12 -0.19
C ASN A 51 -13.13 13.45 0.05
N ASN A 52 -12.37 12.47 0.52
CA ASN A 52 -10.95 12.60 0.79
C ASN A 52 -10.14 11.46 0.18
N VAL A 53 -8.87 11.74 -0.09
CA VAL A 53 -7.88 10.68 -0.34
C VAL A 53 -7.38 10.17 1.00
N VAL A 54 -7.53 8.88 1.25
CA VAL A 54 -7.03 8.18 2.44
C VAL A 54 -5.68 7.58 2.11
N PHE A 55 -4.63 8.40 2.17
CA PHE A 55 -3.29 7.98 1.74
C PHE A 55 -2.70 6.91 2.64
N GLY A 56 -2.81 7.11 3.95
CA GLY A 56 -2.28 6.25 5.00
C GLY A 56 -1.92 7.06 6.23
N LYS A 57 -1.63 6.39 7.35
CA LYS A 57 -1.29 7.03 8.64
C LYS A 57 -0.32 6.17 9.43
N GLY A 58 0.59 6.81 10.15
CA GLY A 58 1.54 6.17 11.06
C GLY A 58 2.98 6.60 10.83
N ASP A 59 3.92 5.83 11.34
CA ASP A 59 5.35 6.11 11.21
C ASP A 59 5.86 5.74 9.81
N GLN A 60 6.42 6.69 9.10
CA GLN A 60 7.03 6.49 7.79
C GLN A 60 8.30 5.61 7.82
N LYS A 61 8.81 5.28 9.02
CA LYS A 61 9.91 4.35 9.24
C LYS A 61 9.48 3.08 9.97
N ALA A 62 8.17 2.81 9.97
CA ALA A 62 7.59 1.68 10.67
C ALA A 62 8.19 0.36 10.18
N LYS A 63 8.48 -0.54 11.12
CA LYS A 63 8.86 -1.93 10.80
C LYS A 63 7.67 -2.77 10.38
N VAL A 64 6.47 -2.40 10.78
CA VAL A 64 5.21 -3.10 10.47
C VAL A 64 4.35 -2.24 9.57
N LEU A 65 4.07 -2.72 8.37
CA LEU A 65 3.16 -2.10 7.42
C LEU A 65 1.87 -2.91 7.35
N ILE A 66 0.74 -2.25 7.57
CA ILE A 66 -0.59 -2.87 7.55
C ILE A 66 -1.34 -2.38 6.31
N ILE A 67 -1.83 -3.31 5.51
CA ILE A 67 -2.50 -2.99 4.24
C ILE A 67 -3.88 -3.62 4.22
N GLY A 68 -4.91 -2.79 4.12
CA GLY A 68 -6.28 -3.19 3.89
C GLY A 68 -6.70 -3.10 2.43
N GLU A 69 -8.01 -3.22 2.19
CA GLU A 69 -8.61 -3.19 0.86
C GLU A 69 -8.80 -1.76 0.35
N ALA A 70 -9.71 -1.03 0.96
CA ALA A 70 -10.14 0.30 0.54
C ALA A 70 -10.67 1.12 1.73
N PRO A 71 -10.73 2.45 1.63
CA PRO A 71 -11.43 3.28 2.61
C PRO A 71 -12.93 2.98 2.64
N GLY A 72 -13.52 2.92 3.84
CA GLY A 72 -14.94 2.95 4.06
C GLY A 72 -15.47 4.38 4.17
N LYS A 73 -16.76 4.53 4.60
CA LYS A 73 -17.43 5.84 4.73
C LYS A 73 -16.75 6.73 5.77
N ASP A 74 -16.40 6.17 6.92
CA ASP A 74 -15.83 6.94 8.02
C ASP A 74 -14.40 7.39 7.66
N GLU A 75 -13.64 6.54 6.97
CA GLU A 75 -12.30 6.82 6.48
C GLU A 75 -12.32 7.90 5.38
N ASP A 76 -13.29 7.83 4.46
CA ASP A 76 -13.46 8.82 3.40
C ASP A 76 -13.82 10.20 3.95
N LEU A 77 -14.59 10.27 5.03
CA LEU A 77 -14.94 11.53 5.70
C LEU A 77 -13.79 12.11 6.52
N SER A 78 -13.01 11.25 7.20
CA SER A 78 -11.91 11.71 8.07
C SER A 78 -10.58 11.91 7.35
N GLY A 79 -10.38 11.25 6.19
CA GLY A 79 -9.09 11.18 5.49
C GLY A 79 -8.08 10.24 6.15
N GLU A 80 -8.47 9.46 7.18
CA GLU A 80 -7.59 8.54 7.88
C GLU A 80 -8.03 7.07 7.71
N PRO A 81 -7.09 6.11 7.55
CA PRO A 81 -7.41 4.71 7.37
C PRO A 81 -7.85 4.05 8.69
N PHE A 82 -8.78 3.11 8.59
CA PHE A 82 -9.21 2.28 9.72
C PHE A 82 -9.68 3.07 10.94
N VAL A 83 -10.60 4.01 10.76
CA VAL A 83 -11.24 4.77 11.86
C VAL A 83 -12.62 4.23 12.25
N GLY A 84 -13.28 3.48 11.36
CA GLY A 84 -14.56 2.82 11.59
C GLY A 84 -14.46 1.59 12.50
N ARG A 85 -15.50 0.73 12.46
CA ARG A 85 -15.58 -0.47 13.32
C ARG A 85 -14.39 -1.43 13.16
N ALA A 86 -13.95 -1.69 11.92
CA ALA A 86 -12.78 -2.52 11.66
C ALA A 86 -11.50 -1.91 12.24
N GLY A 87 -11.39 -0.57 12.23
CA GLY A 87 -10.27 0.15 12.81
C GLY A 87 -10.22 0.04 14.33
N LYS A 88 -11.37 0.05 15.01
CA LYS A 88 -11.42 -0.19 16.47
C LYS A 88 -10.88 -1.58 16.82
N LEU A 89 -11.30 -2.61 16.08
CA LEU A 89 -10.78 -3.96 16.28
C LEU A 89 -9.28 -4.03 15.97
N LEU A 90 -8.81 -3.35 14.93
CA LEU A 90 -7.37 -3.26 14.62
C LEU A 90 -6.60 -2.63 15.78
N ASN A 91 -7.12 -1.59 16.43
CA ASN A 91 -6.48 -0.96 17.57
C ASN A 91 -6.33 -1.93 18.76
N GLU A 92 -7.36 -2.74 19.05
CA GLU A 92 -7.30 -3.77 20.10
C GLU A 92 -6.25 -4.84 19.78
N ILE A 93 -6.17 -5.27 18.51
CA ILE A 93 -5.16 -6.23 18.06
C ILE A 93 -3.75 -5.62 18.21
N LEU A 94 -3.55 -4.37 17.77
CA LEU A 94 -2.26 -3.68 17.93
C LEU A 94 -1.88 -3.58 19.42
N PHE A 95 -2.80 -3.17 20.26
CA PHE A 95 -2.58 -3.06 21.70
C PHE A 95 -2.16 -4.40 22.32
N SER A 96 -2.80 -5.50 21.93
CA SER A 96 -2.45 -6.85 22.40
C SER A 96 -1.01 -7.27 22.03
N MET A 97 -0.51 -6.75 20.91
CA MET A 97 0.86 -6.96 20.43
C MET A 97 1.87 -5.90 20.98
N LYS A 98 1.44 -5.04 21.90
CA LYS A 98 2.23 -3.89 22.40
C LYS A 98 2.64 -2.91 21.29
N LEU A 99 1.81 -2.79 20.26
CA LEU A 99 1.92 -1.84 19.17
C LEU A 99 0.84 -0.76 19.30
N SER A 100 1.09 0.37 18.65
CA SER A 100 0.12 1.47 18.51
C SER A 100 0.10 1.97 17.07
N ARG A 101 -0.86 2.80 16.72
CA ARG A 101 -0.91 3.44 15.40
C ARG A 101 0.30 4.31 15.10
N ASP A 102 1.00 4.79 16.15
CA ASP A 102 2.15 5.68 16.01
C ASP A 102 3.45 4.94 15.66
N ASN A 103 3.51 3.62 15.88
CA ASN A 103 4.71 2.81 15.58
C ASN A 103 4.51 1.77 14.47
N VAL A 104 3.36 1.80 13.81
CA VAL A 104 3.08 1.06 12.57
C VAL A 104 2.71 2.03 11.46
N TYR A 105 2.70 1.59 10.22
CA TYR A 105 2.07 2.35 9.12
C TYR A 105 0.85 1.59 8.60
N ILE A 106 -0.27 2.29 8.46
CA ILE A 106 -1.55 1.70 8.04
C ILE A 106 -2.00 2.35 6.74
N THR A 107 -2.34 1.54 5.76
CA THR A 107 -2.83 2.01 4.46
C THR A 107 -3.79 1.01 3.82
N ASN A 108 -4.24 1.26 2.59
CA ASN A 108 -5.09 0.39 1.80
C ASN A 108 -4.52 0.19 0.39
N THR A 109 -5.02 -0.82 -0.35
CA THR A 109 -4.64 -1.05 -1.75
C THR A 109 -5.09 0.08 -2.65
N VAL A 110 -6.27 0.64 -2.44
CA VAL A 110 -6.73 1.88 -3.08
C VAL A 110 -6.86 3.01 -2.05
N LYS A 111 -6.66 4.26 -2.52
CA LYS A 111 -6.65 5.44 -1.63
C LYS A 111 -7.97 6.20 -1.61
N CYS A 112 -8.92 5.78 -2.42
CA CYS A 112 -10.23 6.40 -2.55
C CYS A 112 -11.32 5.37 -2.24
N ARG A 113 -12.44 5.83 -1.67
CA ARG A 113 -13.58 4.98 -1.31
C ARG A 113 -14.34 4.56 -2.56
N PRO A 114 -14.56 3.25 -2.80
CA PRO A 114 -15.49 2.80 -3.82
C PRO A 114 -16.96 3.12 -3.45
N PRO A 115 -17.80 3.46 -4.43
CA PRO A 115 -19.23 3.70 -4.19
C PRO A 115 -19.87 2.55 -3.42
N GLU A 116 -20.71 2.88 -2.44
CA GLU A 116 -21.45 1.91 -1.59
C GLU A 116 -20.55 0.88 -0.87
N ASN A 117 -19.26 1.21 -0.70
CA ASN A 117 -18.23 0.32 -0.12
C ASN A 117 -18.12 -1.03 -0.87
N ARG A 118 -18.38 -1.07 -2.18
CA ARG A 118 -18.09 -2.26 -2.99
C ARG A 118 -16.59 -2.54 -3.03
N ASN A 119 -16.21 -3.74 -3.40
CA ASN A 119 -14.80 -4.03 -3.68
C ASN A 119 -14.31 -3.17 -4.86
N PRO A 120 -13.06 -2.66 -4.80
CA PRO A 120 -12.45 -1.98 -5.93
C PRO A 120 -12.25 -2.98 -7.09
N ASN A 121 -12.46 -2.51 -8.32
CA ASN A 121 -12.20 -3.31 -9.51
C ASN A 121 -10.71 -3.33 -9.88
N SER A 122 -10.35 -4.17 -10.85
CA SER A 122 -8.95 -4.33 -11.27
C SER A 122 -8.32 -3.05 -11.81
N ASP A 123 -9.08 -2.23 -12.55
CA ASP A 123 -8.57 -0.99 -13.13
C ASP A 123 -8.31 0.06 -12.04
N GLU A 124 -9.17 0.15 -11.04
CA GLU A 124 -9.01 1.02 -9.88
C GLU A 124 -7.79 0.62 -9.05
N ILE A 125 -7.60 -0.68 -8.82
CA ILE A 125 -6.44 -1.21 -8.11
C ILE A 125 -5.16 -0.92 -8.91
N ASN A 126 -5.15 -1.18 -10.21
CA ASN A 126 -3.98 -0.97 -11.07
C ASN A 126 -3.60 0.50 -11.15
N SER A 127 -4.57 1.40 -11.36
CA SER A 127 -4.34 2.84 -11.38
C SER A 127 -3.77 3.38 -10.07
N CYS A 128 -4.16 2.78 -8.94
CA CYS A 128 -3.72 3.20 -7.60
C CYS A 128 -2.42 2.53 -7.13
N SER A 129 -1.96 1.47 -7.83
CA SER A 129 -0.85 0.62 -7.41
C SER A 129 0.46 1.37 -7.17
N ARG A 130 0.75 2.39 -7.97
CA ARG A 130 1.97 3.21 -7.85
C ARG A 130 2.14 3.83 -6.47
N PHE A 131 1.03 4.23 -5.84
CA PHE A 131 1.06 4.81 -4.50
C PHE A 131 1.39 3.78 -3.43
N LEU A 132 0.80 2.60 -3.50
CA LEU A 132 1.10 1.52 -2.56
C LEU A 132 2.54 1.03 -2.72
N GLU A 133 2.99 0.81 -3.94
CA GLU A 133 4.37 0.39 -4.23
C GLU A 133 5.39 1.44 -3.79
N GLY A 134 5.10 2.72 -4.02
CA GLY A 134 5.91 3.83 -3.53
C GLY A 134 5.98 3.86 -1.99
N GLN A 135 4.87 3.65 -1.31
CA GLN A 135 4.82 3.56 0.15
C GLN A 135 5.66 2.39 0.67
N ILE A 136 5.51 1.19 0.10
CA ILE A 136 6.30 0.01 0.51
C ILE A 136 7.79 0.28 0.32
N SER A 137 8.18 0.87 -0.82
CA SER A 137 9.57 1.20 -1.12
C SER A 137 10.17 2.23 -0.16
N LEU A 138 9.42 3.28 0.18
CA LEU A 138 9.88 4.38 1.04
C LEU A 138 9.92 3.98 2.51
N ILE A 139 8.93 3.22 2.99
CA ILE A 139 8.86 2.73 4.38
C ILE A 139 9.89 1.62 4.59
N SER A 140 10.09 0.76 3.58
CA SER A 140 10.99 -0.41 3.67
C SER A 140 10.73 -1.26 4.92
N PRO A 141 9.49 -1.76 5.10
CA PRO A 141 9.08 -2.42 6.33
C PRO A 141 9.79 -3.76 6.52
N SER A 142 9.92 -4.20 7.77
CA SER A 142 10.43 -5.54 8.09
C SER A 142 9.38 -6.64 7.93
N ILE A 143 8.08 -6.27 7.96
CA ILE A 143 6.96 -7.19 7.77
C ILE A 143 5.74 -6.43 7.21
N ILE A 144 4.98 -7.10 6.35
CA ILE A 144 3.69 -6.61 5.82
C ILE A 144 2.56 -7.48 6.35
N ILE A 145 1.53 -6.85 6.90
CA ILE A 145 0.29 -7.50 7.34
C ILE A 145 -0.82 -7.15 6.36
N LEU A 146 -1.39 -8.17 5.73
CA LEU A 146 -2.45 -8.03 4.73
C LEU A 146 -3.80 -8.33 5.41
N LEU A 147 -4.70 -7.36 5.38
CA LEU A 147 -6.02 -7.44 5.97
C LEU A 147 -7.09 -7.65 4.89
N GLY A 148 -7.57 -8.88 4.77
CA GLY A 148 -8.63 -9.25 3.84
C GLY A 148 -8.13 -9.79 2.49
N LYS A 149 -9.11 -10.25 1.70
CA LYS A 149 -8.86 -10.98 0.45
C LYS A 149 -8.23 -10.09 -0.62
N VAL A 150 -8.76 -8.90 -0.83
CA VAL A 150 -8.30 -7.99 -1.89
C VAL A 150 -6.84 -7.56 -1.69
N ALA A 151 -6.44 -7.26 -0.44
CA ALA A 151 -5.06 -6.94 -0.13
C ALA A 151 -4.13 -8.13 -0.41
N ALA A 152 -4.54 -9.35 -0.04
CA ALA A 152 -3.78 -10.57 -0.29
C ALA A 152 -3.66 -10.86 -1.79
N GLU A 153 -4.77 -10.88 -2.52
CA GLU A 153 -4.79 -11.13 -3.97
C GLU A 153 -3.89 -10.13 -4.73
N ARG A 154 -3.95 -8.86 -4.34
CA ARG A 154 -3.16 -7.81 -5.01
C ARG A 154 -1.65 -7.96 -4.79
N LEU A 155 -1.21 -8.14 -3.53
CA LEU A 155 0.22 -8.15 -3.24
C LEU A 155 0.89 -9.48 -3.56
N MET A 156 0.12 -10.55 -3.50
CA MET A 156 0.62 -11.91 -3.79
C MET A 156 0.39 -12.34 -5.24
N ASN A 157 -0.36 -11.55 -6.02
CA ASN A 157 -0.76 -11.87 -7.38
C ASN A 157 -1.35 -13.29 -7.49
N THR A 158 -2.31 -13.61 -6.61
CA THR A 158 -2.94 -14.92 -6.50
C THR A 158 -4.45 -14.79 -6.41
N SER A 159 -5.17 -15.80 -6.86
CA SER A 159 -6.62 -15.95 -6.68
C SER A 159 -6.98 -17.07 -5.69
N GLU A 160 -6.01 -17.59 -4.96
CA GLU A 160 -6.22 -18.67 -4.00
C GLU A 160 -7.20 -18.28 -2.89
N PRO A 161 -7.98 -19.25 -2.38
CA PRO A 161 -8.89 -18.99 -1.28
C PRO A 161 -8.13 -18.63 0.00
N MET A 162 -8.71 -17.72 0.79
CA MET A 162 -8.11 -17.22 2.03
C MET A 162 -7.71 -18.31 3.02
N SER A 163 -8.40 -19.45 2.99
CA SER A 163 -8.06 -20.63 3.84
C SER A 163 -6.67 -21.20 3.55
N LEU A 164 -6.20 -21.07 2.31
CA LEU A 164 -4.87 -21.53 1.90
C LEU A 164 -3.77 -20.47 2.11
N LEU A 165 -4.15 -19.20 2.16
CA LEU A 165 -3.21 -18.08 2.31
C LEU A 165 -2.89 -17.80 3.79
N ARG A 166 -3.83 -18.07 4.70
CA ARG A 166 -3.67 -17.82 6.14
C ARG A 166 -2.76 -18.84 6.81
N GLY A 167 -2.12 -18.42 7.89
CA GLY A 167 -1.28 -19.30 8.71
C GLY A 167 0.05 -19.68 8.07
N LYS A 168 0.41 -19.04 6.97
CA LYS A 168 1.68 -19.22 6.27
C LYS A 168 2.38 -17.87 6.13
N VAL A 169 3.71 -17.91 6.01
CA VAL A 169 4.52 -16.76 5.65
C VAL A 169 4.66 -16.73 4.13
N HIS A 170 4.37 -15.60 3.54
CA HIS A 170 4.59 -15.30 2.13
C HIS A 170 5.66 -14.22 2.01
N TYR A 171 6.16 -13.93 0.82
CA TYR A 171 7.16 -12.90 0.62
C TYR A 171 6.71 -11.90 -0.44
N TYR A 172 7.03 -10.62 -0.23
CA TYR A 172 6.65 -9.56 -1.14
C TYR A 172 7.52 -9.55 -2.38
N LYS A 173 6.91 -9.88 -3.54
CA LYS A 173 7.61 -9.94 -4.84
C LYS A 173 8.93 -10.74 -4.72
N ASN A 174 10.02 -10.21 -5.26
CA ASN A 174 11.37 -10.80 -5.21
C ASN A 174 12.19 -10.22 -4.04
N THR A 175 11.58 -10.00 -2.89
CA THR A 175 12.23 -9.47 -1.68
C THR A 175 12.13 -10.46 -0.53
N ASP A 176 12.92 -10.25 0.52
CA ASP A 176 12.86 -11.03 1.76
C ASP A 176 11.85 -10.46 2.77
N ILE A 177 10.97 -9.52 2.36
CA ILE A 177 9.97 -8.94 3.25
C ILE A 177 8.83 -9.93 3.44
N PRO A 178 8.67 -10.50 4.65
CA PRO A 178 7.60 -11.45 4.93
C PRO A 178 6.25 -10.76 4.93
N MET A 179 5.24 -11.49 4.44
CA MET A 179 3.83 -11.10 4.46
C MET A 179 2.99 -12.11 5.23
N LEU A 180 2.10 -11.62 6.07
CA LEU A 180 1.10 -12.42 6.78
C LEU A 180 -0.30 -11.98 6.39
N VAL A 181 -1.20 -12.95 6.21
CA VAL A 181 -2.59 -12.70 5.79
C VAL A 181 -3.55 -12.94 6.94
N PHE A 182 -4.38 -11.93 7.25
CA PHE A 182 -5.41 -11.99 8.27
C PHE A 182 -6.78 -11.60 7.71
N ILE A 183 -7.83 -12.08 8.38
CA ILE A 183 -9.21 -11.65 8.12
C ILE A 183 -9.66 -10.82 9.31
N ILE A 184 -9.99 -9.55 9.07
CA ILE A 184 -10.78 -8.76 10.01
C ILE A 184 -12.24 -8.89 9.54
N ARG A 185 -13.03 -9.71 10.23
CA ARG A 185 -14.47 -9.79 10.00
C ARG A 185 -15.17 -8.71 10.82
N HIS A 186 -16.13 -8.02 10.18
CA HIS A 186 -17.15 -7.32 10.94
C HIS A 186 -17.95 -8.36 11.72
N ILE A 187 -17.86 -8.34 13.02
CA ILE A 187 -18.80 -9.04 13.88
C ILE A 187 -20.05 -8.15 13.90
N TYR A 188 -21.11 -8.67 13.27
CA TYR A 188 -22.42 -8.03 13.27
C TYR A 188 -23.01 -8.03 14.69
#